data_c84ff34d3cabc49f4b3cd591d5ab7675
#
_entry.id   c84ff34d3cabc49f4b3cd591d5ab7675
#
_cell.length_a   1.000
_cell.length_b   1.000
_cell.length_c   1.000
_cell.angle_alpha   90.00
_cell.angle_beta   90.00
_cell.angle_gamma   90.00
#
_symmetry.space_group_name_H-M   'P 1'
#
loop_
_entity.id
_entity.type
_entity.pdbx_description
1 polymer ?
#
loop_
_entity_poly.entity_id
_entity_poly.type
_entity_poly.pdbx_seq_one_letter_code
_entity_poly.pdbx_strand_id
1 'polypeptide(L)'
;DPFQSRIRQLATCLPNIIVSNVSRKIDSLGQNQNYAHIDCLKSIIDRPWNYVFLLQNHDIVTRTHRELGEIFEAMVGSVVIDKYPCPE
;
A
#
# COMPACT_ATOMS: atom_id res chain seq x y z
N ASP A 1 -2.18 21.48 4.20
CA ASP A 1 -1.27 20.88 3.23
C ASP A 1 -2.00 20.73 1.88
N PRO A 2 -1.53 21.44 0.84
CA PRO A 2 -2.17 21.38 -0.48
C PRO A 2 -2.13 19.98 -1.11
N PHE A 3 -1.13 19.17 -0.77
CA PHE A 3 -1.03 17.81 -1.26
C PHE A 3 -2.14 16.92 -0.71
N GLN A 4 -2.45 17.01 0.58
CA GLN A 4 -3.55 16.26 1.19
C GLN A 4 -4.90 16.64 0.60
N SER A 5 -5.11 17.94 0.35
CA SER A 5 -6.33 18.42 -0.29
C SER A 5 -6.53 17.81 -1.68
N ARG A 6 -5.47 17.72 -2.46
CA ARG A 6 -5.51 17.10 -3.80
C ARG A 6 -5.85 15.62 -3.74
N ILE A 7 -5.27 14.90 -2.80
CA ILE A 7 -5.57 13.47 -2.62
C ILE A 7 -7.03 13.26 -2.23
N ARG A 8 -7.55 14.08 -1.32
CA ARG A 8 -8.96 14.02 -0.92
C ARG A 8 -9.91 14.33 -2.07
N GLN A 9 -9.55 15.29 -2.92
CA GLN A 9 -10.31 15.58 -4.14
C GLN A 9 -10.32 14.39 -5.09
N LEU A 10 -9.20 13.71 -5.29
CA LEU A 10 -9.14 12.51 -6.10
C LEU A 10 -10.04 11.40 -5.53
N ALA A 11 -10.06 11.24 -4.24
CA ALA A 11 -10.91 10.22 -3.59
C ALA A 11 -12.41 10.52 -3.77
N THR A 12 -12.80 11.78 -3.90
CA THR A 12 -14.19 12.13 -4.20
C THR A 12 -14.57 11.85 -5.64
N CYS A 13 -13.63 11.93 -6.57
CA CYS A 13 -13.86 11.71 -7.99
C CYS A 13 -13.73 10.23 -8.40
N LEU A 14 -12.87 9.47 -7.74
CA LEU A 14 -12.54 8.09 -8.12
C LEU A 14 -12.95 7.14 -6.99
N PRO A 15 -13.89 6.23 -7.24
CA PRO A 15 -14.42 5.34 -6.20
C PRO A 15 -13.42 4.29 -5.72
N ASN A 16 -12.35 4.07 -6.47
CA ASN A 16 -11.30 3.10 -6.12
C ASN A 16 -10.18 3.71 -5.25
N ILE A 17 -10.28 4.98 -4.89
CA ILE A 17 -9.33 5.65 -4.00
C ILE A 17 -9.99 5.88 -2.65
N ILE A 18 -9.34 5.38 -1.60
CA ILE A 18 -9.79 5.53 -0.22
C ILE A 18 -8.68 6.21 0.57
N VAL A 19 -9.03 7.27 1.28
CA VAL A 19 -8.09 7.96 2.17
C VAL A 19 -8.36 7.52 3.60
N SER A 20 -7.32 7.08 4.30
CA SER A 20 -7.42 6.70 5.70
C SER A 20 -7.83 7.90 6.56
N ASN A 21 -8.71 7.66 7.54
CA ASN A 21 -9.09 8.68 8.52
C ASN A 21 -8.02 8.92 9.59
N VAL A 22 -7.06 8.00 9.67
CA VAL A 22 -5.98 8.07 10.65
C VAL A 22 -4.71 8.53 9.96
N SER A 23 -4.06 9.54 10.52
CA SER A 23 -2.77 10.03 10.03
C SER A 23 -1.73 9.89 11.13
N ARG A 24 -0.57 9.35 10.80
CA ARG A 24 0.53 9.13 11.73
C ARG A 24 1.77 9.83 11.25
N LYS A 25 2.54 10.35 12.19
CA LYS A 25 3.84 10.94 11.88
C LYS A 25 4.86 9.84 11.67
N ILE A 26 5.46 9.79 10.48
CA ILE A 26 6.46 8.81 10.08
C ILE A 26 7.74 9.57 9.77
N ASP A 27 8.87 9.08 10.26
CA ASP A 27 10.17 9.65 9.95
C ASP A 27 10.93 8.81 8.91
N SER A 28 12.10 9.29 8.50
CA SER A 28 12.95 8.61 7.50
C SER A 28 13.53 7.29 8.01
N LEU A 29 13.49 7.04 9.30
CA LEU A 29 13.93 5.78 9.91
C LEU A 29 12.83 4.72 9.94
N GLY A 30 11.64 5.06 9.47
CA GLY A 30 10.51 4.14 9.40
C GLY A 30 9.71 4.04 10.69
N GLN A 31 9.88 4.95 11.62
CA GLN A 31 9.09 4.97 12.85
C GLN A 31 7.61 5.13 12.53
N ASN A 32 6.77 4.30 13.15
CA ASN A 32 5.31 4.25 12.94
C ASN A 32 4.85 3.79 11.55
N GLN A 33 5.76 3.38 10.67
CA GLN A 33 5.40 2.93 9.33
C GLN A 33 4.49 1.70 9.37
N ASN A 34 4.76 0.75 10.25
CA ASN A 34 3.92 -0.45 10.41
C ASN A 34 2.50 -0.09 10.84
N TYR A 35 2.35 0.85 11.75
CA TYR A 35 1.03 1.31 12.19
C TYR A 35 0.26 1.99 11.06
N ALA A 36 0.95 2.77 10.22
CA ALA A 36 0.32 3.41 9.06
C ALA A 36 -0.18 2.37 8.06
N HIS A 37 0.59 1.33 7.77
CA HIS A 37 0.17 0.23 6.91
C HIS A 37 -1.04 -0.51 7.49
N ILE A 38 -1.04 -0.78 8.78
CA ILE A 38 -2.17 -1.45 9.45
C ILE A 38 -3.42 -0.59 9.37
N ASP A 39 -3.31 0.71 9.59
CA ASP A 39 -4.45 1.63 9.49
C ASP A 39 -5.05 1.64 8.08
N CYS A 40 -4.21 1.62 7.05
CA CYS A 40 -4.67 1.52 5.67
C CYS A 40 -5.33 0.17 5.38
N LEU A 41 -4.75 -0.92 5.87
CA LEU A 41 -5.33 -2.27 5.69
C LEU A 41 -6.71 -2.39 6.34
N LYS A 42 -6.91 -1.79 7.51
CA LYS A 42 -8.22 -1.78 8.16
C LYS A 42 -9.31 -1.13 7.31
N SER A 43 -8.94 -0.17 6.48
CA SER A 43 -9.87 0.51 5.59
C SER A 43 -10.39 -0.38 4.46
N ILE A 44 -9.70 -1.45 4.12
CA ILE A 44 -10.02 -2.32 2.99
C ILE A 44 -10.23 -3.79 3.37
N ILE A 45 -10.13 -4.12 4.66
CA ILE A 45 -10.16 -5.52 5.11
C ILE A 45 -11.46 -6.24 4.76
N ASP A 46 -12.57 -5.52 4.69
CA ASP A 46 -13.89 -6.08 4.36
C ASP A 46 -14.14 -6.22 2.86
N ARG A 47 -13.19 -5.77 2.04
CA ARG A 47 -13.32 -5.83 0.58
C ARG A 47 -12.74 -7.13 0.03
N PRO A 48 -13.26 -7.64 -1.11
CA PRO A 48 -12.72 -8.85 -1.73
C PRO A 48 -11.38 -8.55 -2.41
N TRP A 49 -10.30 -9.08 -1.87
CA TRP A 49 -8.97 -9.00 -2.47
C TRP A 49 -8.17 -10.25 -2.13
N ASN A 50 -7.23 -10.60 -2.99
CA ASN A 50 -6.36 -11.77 -2.79
C ASN A 50 -4.95 -11.37 -2.36
N TYR A 51 -4.46 -10.25 -2.86
CA TYR A 51 -3.14 -9.74 -2.55
C TYR A 51 -3.17 -8.25 -2.27
N VAL A 52 -2.29 -7.81 -1.39
CA VAL A 52 -2.13 -6.40 -1.03
C VAL A 52 -0.67 -6.01 -1.21
N PHE A 53 -0.44 -4.87 -1.82
CA PHE A 53 0.88 -4.25 -1.92
C PHE A 53 0.99 -3.14 -0.88
N LEU A 54 2.06 -3.18 -0.10
CA LEU A 54 2.42 -2.12 0.81
C LEU A 54 3.50 -1.27 0.15
N LEU A 55 3.09 -0.14 -0.39
CA LEU A 55 3.96 0.75 -1.16
C LEU A 55 4.40 1.95 -0.32
N GLN A 56 5.59 2.45 -0.60
CA GLN A 56 6.09 3.71 -0.08
C GLN A 56 5.91 4.82 -1.13
N ASN A 57 6.21 6.06 -0.75
CA ASN A 57 5.96 7.24 -1.59
C ASN A 57 6.58 7.17 -2.99
N HIS A 58 7.73 6.51 -3.13
CA HIS A 58 8.47 6.44 -4.39
C HIS A 58 8.26 5.13 -5.15
N ASP A 59 7.48 4.22 -4.57
CA ASP A 59 7.18 2.96 -5.23
C ASP A 59 6.08 3.16 -6.26
N ILE A 60 6.23 2.50 -7.39
CA ILE A 60 5.24 2.53 -8.46
C ILE A 60 5.07 1.14 -9.05
N VAL A 61 3.83 0.81 -9.38
CA VAL A 61 3.51 -0.45 -10.05
C VAL A 61 3.92 -0.33 -11.53
N THR A 62 4.77 -1.25 -11.99
CA THR A 62 5.31 -1.23 -13.37
C THR A 62 4.67 -2.27 -14.27
N ARG A 63 3.73 -3.06 -13.78
CA ARG A 63 3.04 -4.08 -14.53
C ARG A 63 1.57 -3.74 -14.69
N THR A 64 0.95 -4.21 -15.75
CA THR A 64 -0.48 -4.03 -15.95
C THR A 64 -1.27 -4.88 -14.96
N HIS A 65 -2.54 -4.54 -14.79
CA HIS A 65 -3.46 -5.30 -13.92
C HIS A 65 -3.54 -6.77 -14.34
N ARG A 66 -3.57 -7.02 -15.65
CA ARG A 66 -3.59 -8.37 -16.21
C ARG A 66 -2.32 -9.13 -15.91
N GLU A 67 -1.15 -8.52 -16.10
CA GLU A 67 0.14 -9.14 -15.80
C GLU A 67 0.27 -9.48 -14.32
N LEU A 68 -0.18 -8.60 -13.43
CA LEU A 68 -0.18 -8.85 -12.00
C LEU A 68 -1.07 -10.05 -11.66
N GLY A 69 -2.24 -10.17 -12.27
CA GLY A 69 -3.13 -11.31 -12.08
C GLY A 69 -2.45 -12.63 -12.46
N GLU A 70 -1.77 -12.66 -13.59
CA GLU A 70 -1.04 -13.85 -14.06
C GLU A 70 0.12 -14.21 -13.12
N ILE A 71 0.87 -13.23 -12.65
CA ILE A 71 1.96 -13.44 -11.70
C ILE A 71 1.43 -14.02 -10.39
N PHE A 72 0.32 -13.49 -9.88
CA PHE A 72 -0.25 -13.95 -8.61
C PHE A 72 -0.86 -15.33 -8.70
N GLU A 73 -1.42 -15.71 -9.83
CA GLU A 73 -1.87 -17.08 -10.06
C GLU A 73 -0.71 -18.06 -9.95
N ALA A 74 0.45 -17.72 -10.49
CA ALA A 74 1.66 -18.53 -10.40
C ALA A 74 2.25 -18.57 -8.98
N MET A 75 1.96 -17.56 -8.16
CA MET A 75 2.55 -17.38 -6.82
C MET A 75 1.55 -17.66 -5.68
N VAL A 76 0.52 -18.43 -5.93
CA VAL A 76 -0.53 -18.69 -4.92
C VAL A 76 0.07 -19.14 -3.59
N GLY A 77 -0.30 -18.44 -2.52
CA GLY A 77 0.17 -18.74 -1.18
C GLY A 77 1.58 -18.26 -0.85
N SER A 78 2.25 -17.56 -1.78
CA SER A 78 3.60 -17.04 -1.57
C SER A 78 3.58 -15.64 -0.96
N VAL A 79 4.60 -15.34 -0.19
CA VAL A 79 4.87 -14.01 0.35
C VAL A 79 6.23 -13.54 -0.16
N VAL A 80 6.29 -12.34 -0.70
CA VAL A 80 7.55 -11.75 -1.16
C VAL A 80 8.11 -10.85 -0.08
N ILE A 81 9.29 -11.17 0.40
CA ILE A 81 10.00 -10.43 1.43
C ILE A 81 11.43 -10.19 0.96
N ASP A 82 11.82 -8.94 0.91
CA ASP A 82 13.21 -8.59 0.66
C ASP A 82 14.07 -8.94 1.87
N LYS A 83 15.15 -9.64 1.61
CA LYS A 83 16.04 -10.14 2.65
C LYS A 83 17.41 -9.49 2.50
N TYR A 84 17.74 -8.68 3.47
CA TYR A 84 19.06 -8.07 3.55
C TYR A 84 19.87 -8.70 4.67
N PRO A 85 21.18 -8.94 4.46
CA PRO A 85 22.01 -9.41 5.55
C PRO A 85 22.05 -8.39 6.67
N CYS A 86 22.00 -8.86 7.92
CA CYS A 86 22.16 -7.98 9.07
C CYS A 86 23.56 -7.35 9.04
N PRO A 87 23.69 -6.06 9.29
CA PRO A 87 25.00 -5.45 9.46
C PRO A 87 25.70 -6.07 10.68
N GLU A 88 26.96 -6.42 10.52
CA GLU A 88 27.80 -6.96 11.59
C GLU A 88 28.18 -5.87 12.60
#